data_f53d5b36ca5d65e94f2719db6a7b8e38
#
_entry.id   f53d5b36ca5d65e94f2719db6a7b8e38
#
_cell.length_a   1.000
_cell.length_b   1.000
_cell.length_c   1.000
_cell.angle_alpha   90.00
_cell.angle_beta   90.00
_cell.angle_gamma   90.00
#
_symmetry.space_group_name_H-M   'P 1'
#
loop_
_entity.id
_entity.type
_entity.pdbx_description
1 polymer ?
#
loop_
_entity_poly.entity_id
_entity_poly.type
_entity_poly.pdbx_seq_one_letter_code
_entity_poly.pdbx_strand_id
1 'polypeptide(L)'
;MKIVRNVWLAIVAIVMMGCVDKKPFFEMRGAVLAVEDLETADWPRIAYENGINTLGTHITPNQVLRFWESEKGKQFQEECRRYGIKVEHELHAMKDLLPRELFDMDSTMFRMDESGRRVADFNCCVSSARALDTIAAQALFYAQHLTSTNHRYYFWLDDGAPICQCPECSTLSASEQALIIENRMLTAIRTYDKEAMVAHLAYYSSLKAPEKVKPEEGIFLEFAPFQRRLDKPINDSISEVSDIGNNAVNLTYLKENLKVFPVETAVVLDYWLDVSMASRWKKPAVELPWNGDVFRSDVDTYAAMGIRNVTTFAVYMDSTYFATYPRTDYLKEYGAAINR
;
A
#
# COMPACT_ATOMS: atom_id res chain seq x y z
N MET A 1 83.61 24.43 3.04
CA MET A 1 82.31 25.11 2.85
C MET A 1 81.29 24.09 2.27
N LYS A 2 80.40 23.60 3.15
CA LYS A 2 79.35 22.68 2.70
C LYS A 2 78.05 23.44 2.79
N ILE A 3 77.41 23.59 1.61
CA ILE A 3 76.09 24.23 1.49
C ILE A 3 75.02 23.16 1.77
N VAL A 4 74.22 23.31 2.85
CA VAL A 4 73.09 22.49 3.16
C VAL A 4 71.86 23.10 2.49
N ARG A 5 71.29 22.36 1.54
CA ARG A 5 70.01 22.73 0.86
C ARG A 5 68.86 22.15 1.69
N ASN A 6 68.10 23.00 2.36
CA ASN A 6 66.85 22.63 3.00
C ASN A 6 65.76 22.46 1.92
N VAL A 7 65.25 21.25 1.78
CA VAL A 7 64.07 20.95 0.98
C VAL A 7 62.86 20.98 1.89
N TRP A 8 61.97 21.93 1.72
CA TRP A 8 60.67 21.98 2.37
C TRP A 8 59.69 21.08 1.59
N LEU A 9 59.27 19.98 2.17
CA LEU A 9 58.16 19.15 1.69
C LEU A 9 56.86 19.76 2.21
N ALA A 10 56.11 20.41 1.31
CA ALA A 10 54.73 20.81 1.59
C ALA A 10 53.81 19.61 1.46
N ILE A 11 53.30 19.10 2.59
CA ILE A 11 52.24 18.08 2.61
C ILE A 11 50.92 18.80 2.36
N VAL A 12 50.37 18.66 1.16
CA VAL A 12 48.98 19.06 0.86
C VAL A 12 48.04 17.98 1.36
N ALA A 13 47.44 18.20 2.50
CA ALA A 13 46.35 17.35 3.01
C ALA A 13 45.08 17.66 2.17
N ILE A 14 44.78 16.80 1.23
CA ILE A 14 43.48 16.82 0.53
C ILE A 14 42.43 16.27 1.53
N VAL A 15 41.68 17.17 2.14
CA VAL A 15 40.49 16.82 2.91
C VAL A 15 39.40 16.42 1.89
N MET A 16 39.28 15.12 1.66
CA MET A 16 38.12 14.60 0.96
C MET A 16 36.89 14.76 1.91
N MET A 17 36.17 15.84 1.76
CA MET A 17 34.82 15.98 2.26
C MET A 17 33.96 14.97 1.49
N GLY A 18 33.90 13.73 1.97
CA GLY A 18 32.88 12.80 1.50
C GLY A 18 31.53 13.38 1.89
N CYS A 19 30.73 13.77 0.89
CA CYS A 19 29.29 13.92 1.08
C CYS A 19 28.79 12.58 1.61
N VAL A 20 28.50 12.50 2.90
CA VAL A 20 27.70 11.41 3.44
C VAL A 20 26.30 11.69 2.94
N ASP A 21 25.91 11.03 1.85
CA ASP A 21 24.53 11.04 1.40
C ASP A 21 23.66 10.53 2.57
N LYS A 22 22.96 11.45 3.22
CA LYS A 22 22.00 11.07 4.26
C LYS A 22 20.92 10.22 3.58
N LYS A 23 20.78 8.98 4.03
CA LYS A 23 19.65 8.16 3.59
C LYS A 23 18.35 8.91 3.86
N PRO A 24 17.40 8.92 2.93
CA PRO A 24 16.08 9.51 3.15
C PRO A 24 15.42 8.94 4.40
N PHE A 25 14.64 9.76 5.10
CA PHE A 25 13.90 9.29 6.27
C PHE A 25 12.93 8.16 5.90
N PHE A 26 12.18 8.33 4.79
CA PHE A 26 11.29 7.28 4.31
C PHE A 26 12.05 6.23 3.50
N GLU A 27 11.93 4.98 3.93
CA GLU A 27 12.56 3.82 3.27
C GLU A 27 11.74 3.37 2.05
N MET A 28 10.42 3.29 2.20
CA MET A 28 9.49 3.09 1.10
C MET A 28 8.85 4.43 0.73
N ARG A 29 8.89 4.73 -0.55
CA ARG A 29 8.37 5.95 -1.17
C ARG A 29 7.64 5.52 -2.44
N GLY A 30 6.33 5.29 -2.34
CA GLY A 30 5.60 4.54 -3.35
C GLY A 30 4.47 5.29 -4.04
N ALA A 31 4.06 4.73 -5.17
CA ALA A 31 2.81 5.04 -5.85
C ALA A 31 2.09 3.75 -6.25
N VAL A 32 0.78 3.70 -6.06
CA VAL A 32 -0.08 2.56 -6.37
C VAL A 32 -0.96 2.90 -7.56
N LEU A 33 -0.97 2.03 -8.55
CA LEU A 33 -1.54 2.29 -9.86
C LEU A 33 -2.43 1.14 -10.33
N ALA A 34 -3.52 1.47 -11.00
CA ALA A 34 -4.27 0.46 -11.72
C ALA A 34 -3.46 -0.08 -12.90
N VAL A 35 -3.76 -1.31 -13.30
CA VAL A 35 -3.10 -1.96 -14.46
C VAL A 35 -3.21 -1.09 -15.71
N GLU A 36 -4.36 -0.47 -15.95
CA GLU A 36 -4.61 0.37 -17.11
C GLU A 36 -3.70 1.60 -17.19
N ASP A 37 -3.29 2.13 -16.03
CA ASP A 37 -2.35 3.26 -15.97
C ASP A 37 -0.95 2.79 -16.36
N LEU A 38 -0.54 1.60 -15.89
CA LEU A 38 0.76 0.98 -16.16
C LEU A 38 0.90 0.52 -17.63
N GLU A 39 -0.20 0.15 -18.28
CA GLU A 39 -0.20 -0.26 -19.68
C GLU A 39 0.07 0.89 -20.65
N THR A 40 -0.19 2.14 -20.24
CA THR A 40 -0.19 3.29 -21.15
C THR A 40 0.81 4.38 -20.80
N ALA A 41 1.20 4.54 -19.53
CA ALA A 41 2.18 5.52 -19.09
C ALA A 41 3.49 4.85 -18.62
N ASP A 42 4.62 5.52 -18.85
CA ASP A 42 5.94 5.04 -18.45
C ASP A 42 6.22 5.34 -16.97
N TRP A 43 5.45 4.68 -16.11
CA TRP A 43 5.54 4.88 -14.67
C TRP A 43 6.89 4.50 -14.05
N PRO A 44 7.61 3.47 -14.52
CA PRO A 44 8.96 3.20 -13.99
C PRO A 44 9.92 4.40 -14.17
N ARG A 45 9.89 5.07 -15.34
CA ARG A 45 10.69 6.27 -15.57
C ARG A 45 10.18 7.46 -14.76
N ILE A 46 8.86 7.69 -14.73
CA ILE A 46 8.24 8.76 -13.93
C ILE A 46 8.62 8.60 -12.45
N ALA A 47 8.56 7.39 -11.91
CA ALA A 47 8.94 7.10 -10.53
C ALA A 47 10.42 7.42 -10.28
N TYR A 48 11.31 6.94 -11.13
CA TYR A 48 12.75 7.18 -11.02
C TYR A 48 13.07 8.68 -11.05
N GLU A 49 12.54 9.43 -12.03
CA GLU A 49 12.78 10.86 -12.20
C GLU A 49 12.28 11.71 -11.01
N ASN A 50 11.32 11.19 -10.23
CA ASN A 50 10.73 11.87 -9.08
C ASN A 50 11.12 11.24 -7.73
N GLY A 51 12.09 10.31 -7.68
CA GLY A 51 12.62 9.75 -6.44
C GLY A 51 11.64 8.79 -5.73
N ILE A 52 10.61 8.31 -6.43
CA ILE A 52 9.74 7.21 -6.01
C ILE A 52 10.51 5.91 -6.21
N ASN A 53 10.56 5.04 -5.21
CA ASN A 53 11.36 3.81 -5.26
C ASN A 53 10.51 2.53 -5.23
N THR A 54 9.20 2.64 -5.16
CA THR A 54 8.27 1.50 -5.10
C THR A 54 7.04 1.79 -5.95
N LEU A 55 6.63 0.83 -6.77
CA LEU A 55 5.37 0.88 -7.51
C LEU A 55 4.49 -0.29 -7.10
N GLY A 56 3.28 0.02 -6.67
CA GLY A 56 2.22 -0.93 -6.40
C GLY A 56 1.34 -1.13 -7.62
N THR A 57 1.00 -2.38 -7.94
CA THR A 57 -0.01 -2.72 -8.95
C THR A 57 -1.35 -3.00 -8.28
N HIS A 58 -2.45 -2.60 -8.89
CA HIS A 58 -3.81 -2.69 -8.38
C HIS A 58 -4.75 -3.06 -9.55
N ILE A 59 -5.85 -3.81 -9.44
CA ILE A 59 -6.84 -3.90 -8.36
C ILE A 59 -6.99 -5.33 -7.82
N THR A 60 -7.15 -6.37 -8.68
CA THR A 60 -7.44 -7.75 -8.26
C THR A 60 -6.33 -8.71 -8.69
N PRO A 61 -6.12 -9.83 -7.96
CA PRO A 61 -5.08 -10.81 -8.31
C PRO A 61 -5.13 -11.26 -9.77
N ASN A 62 -6.30 -11.62 -10.27
CA ASN A 62 -6.45 -12.08 -11.66
C ASN A 62 -6.16 -11.00 -12.70
N GLN A 63 -6.53 -9.74 -12.44
CA GLN A 63 -6.22 -8.63 -13.36
C GLN A 63 -4.72 -8.38 -13.40
N VAL A 64 -4.09 -8.29 -12.22
CA VAL A 64 -2.66 -8.05 -12.12
C VAL A 64 -1.86 -9.22 -12.68
N LEU A 65 -2.27 -10.48 -12.46
CA LEU A 65 -1.59 -11.64 -13.03
C LEU A 65 -1.61 -11.62 -14.57
N ARG A 66 -2.76 -11.32 -15.19
CA ARG A 66 -2.84 -11.17 -16.65
C ARG A 66 -1.91 -10.08 -17.19
N PHE A 67 -1.86 -8.92 -16.52
CA PHE A 67 -0.92 -7.87 -16.87
C PHE A 67 0.53 -8.34 -16.70
N TRP A 68 0.86 -8.94 -15.55
CA TRP A 68 2.20 -9.38 -15.19
C TRP A 68 2.81 -10.35 -16.21
N GLU A 69 1.99 -11.24 -16.76
CA GLU A 69 2.37 -12.22 -17.79
C GLU A 69 2.36 -11.65 -19.21
N SER A 70 1.75 -10.50 -19.44
CA SER A 70 1.67 -9.85 -20.75
C SER A 70 3.01 -9.27 -21.20
N GLU A 71 3.15 -8.94 -22.48
CA GLU A 71 4.33 -8.24 -23.00
C GLU A 71 4.52 -6.86 -22.36
N LYS A 72 3.43 -6.14 -22.08
CA LYS A 72 3.46 -4.87 -21.35
C LYS A 72 3.95 -5.05 -19.91
N GLY A 73 3.46 -6.07 -19.22
CA GLY A 73 3.90 -6.40 -17.86
C GLY A 73 5.37 -6.81 -17.81
N LYS A 74 5.87 -7.58 -18.78
CA LYS A 74 7.29 -7.92 -18.88
C LYS A 74 8.16 -6.68 -19.12
N GLN A 75 7.70 -5.77 -19.99
CA GLN A 75 8.39 -4.49 -20.20
C GLN A 75 8.41 -3.66 -18.90
N PHE A 76 7.29 -3.55 -18.21
CA PHE A 76 7.19 -2.88 -16.91
C PHE A 76 8.19 -3.46 -15.88
N GLN A 77 8.25 -4.79 -15.75
CA GLN A 77 9.19 -5.47 -14.86
C GLN A 77 10.64 -5.17 -15.21
N GLU A 78 10.99 -5.15 -16.52
CA GLU A 78 12.34 -4.83 -17.00
C GLU A 78 12.72 -3.40 -16.67
N GLU A 79 11.83 -2.44 -16.93
CA GLU A 79 12.06 -1.03 -16.64
C GLU A 79 12.16 -0.78 -15.11
N CYS A 80 11.33 -1.42 -14.29
CA CYS A 80 11.45 -1.37 -12.84
C CYS A 80 12.83 -1.86 -12.37
N ARG A 81 13.30 -3.01 -12.91
CA ARG A 81 14.66 -3.52 -12.60
C ARG A 81 15.74 -2.54 -13.05
N ARG A 82 15.62 -1.97 -14.24
CA ARG A 82 16.57 -1.01 -14.80
C ARG A 82 16.72 0.24 -13.93
N TYR A 83 15.60 0.75 -13.39
CA TYR A 83 15.59 1.94 -12.55
C TYR A 83 15.76 1.63 -11.05
N GLY A 84 15.87 0.37 -10.65
CA GLY A 84 15.96 -0.04 -9.25
C GLY A 84 14.68 0.21 -8.45
N ILE A 85 13.52 0.24 -9.14
CA ILE A 85 12.20 0.38 -8.53
C ILE A 85 11.74 -0.97 -8.00
N LYS A 86 11.30 -0.99 -6.74
CA LYS A 86 10.65 -2.15 -6.14
C LYS A 86 9.21 -2.26 -6.63
N VAL A 87 8.73 -3.49 -6.73
CA VAL A 87 7.33 -3.75 -7.12
C VAL A 87 6.63 -4.54 -6.04
N GLU A 88 5.42 -4.14 -5.73
CA GLU A 88 4.47 -4.84 -4.87
C GLU A 88 3.08 -4.89 -5.53
N HIS A 89 2.21 -5.73 -4.98
CA HIS A 89 0.89 -5.99 -5.56
C HIS A 89 -0.17 -5.78 -4.48
N GLU A 90 -0.95 -4.72 -4.57
CA GLU A 90 -1.92 -4.26 -3.58
C GLU A 90 -3.35 -4.57 -4.06
N LEU A 91 -3.95 -5.63 -3.50
CA LEU A 91 -5.03 -6.35 -4.17
C LEU A 91 -6.25 -6.57 -3.29
N HIS A 92 -7.44 -6.12 -3.72
CA HIS A 92 -8.70 -6.62 -3.20
C HIS A 92 -8.92 -8.04 -3.70
N ALA A 93 -8.68 -9.03 -2.83
CA ALA A 93 -8.33 -10.36 -3.27
C ALA A 93 -9.38 -11.45 -3.00
N MET A 94 -10.33 -11.23 -2.10
CA MET A 94 -11.18 -12.32 -1.58
C MET A 94 -11.98 -13.03 -2.66
N LYS A 95 -12.43 -12.33 -3.71
CA LYS A 95 -13.16 -12.94 -4.82
C LYS A 95 -12.29 -13.95 -5.60
N ASP A 96 -11.00 -13.65 -5.76
CA ASP A 96 -10.06 -14.52 -6.47
C ASP A 96 -9.47 -15.61 -5.56
N LEU A 97 -9.33 -15.32 -4.25
CA LEU A 97 -8.81 -16.28 -3.27
C LEU A 97 -9.86 -17.30 -2.80
N LEU A 98 -11.14 -16.96 -2.85
CA LEU A 98 -12.25 -17.87 -2.58
C LEU A 98 -13.20 -17.88 -3.80
N PRO A 99 -12.98 -18.73 -4.81
CA PRO A 99 -13.81 -18.81 -6.01
C PRO A 99 -15.30 -19.01 -5.67
N ARG A 100 -16.18 -18.19 -6.26
CA ARG A 100 -17.58 -18.10 -5.86
C ARG A 100 -18.41 -19.32 -6.27
N GLU A 101 -17.97 -20.08 -7.26
CA GLU A 101 -18.54 -21.36 -7.69
C GLU A 101 -18.46 -22.45 -6.61
N LEU A 102 -17.57 -22.31 -5.62
CA LEU A 102 -17.51 -23.22 -4.48
C LEU A 102 -18.72 -23.12 -3.56
N PHE A 103 -19.54 -22.08 -3.71
CA PHE A 103 -20.75 -21.88 -2.89
C PHE A 103 -21.76 -23.03 -3.04
N ASP A 104 -21.95 -23.52 -4.26
CA ASP A 104 -22.86 -24.63 -4.54
C ASP A 104 -22.39 -25.96 -3.92
N MET A 105 -21.07 -26.08 -3.69
CA MET A 105 -20.47 -27.26 -3.06
C MET A 105 -20.49 -27.17 -1.53
N ASP A 106 -20.23 -25.98 -0.99
CA ASP A 106 -20.15 -25.74 0.45
C ASP A 106 -20.41 -24.26 0.78
N SER A 107 -21.66 -23.91 0.97
CA SER A 107 -22.05 -22.54 1.32
C SER A 107 -21.54 -22.07 2.69
N THR A 108 -21.11 -22.98 3.58
CA THR A 108 -20.57 -22.61 4.90
C THR A 108 -19.23 -21.89 4.83
N MET A 109 -18.51 -21.98 3.71
CA MET A 109 -17.27 -21.24 3.46
C MET A 109 -17.52 -19.72 3.29
N PHE A 110 -18.74 -19.33 2.95
CA PHE A 110 -19.09 -17.98 2.57
C PHE A 110 -19.75 -17.23 3.71
N ARG A 111 -19.67 -15.89 3.65
CA ARG A 111 -20.24 -15.06 4.70
C ARG A 111 -21.75 -15.29 4.88
N MET A 112 -22.21 -15.11 6.09
CA MET A 112 -23.64 -15.00 6.40
C MET A 112 -24.01 -13.50 6.41
N ASP A 113 -25.12 -13.16 5.78
CA ASP A 113 -25.66 -11.80 5.82
C ASP A 113 -26.41 -11.53 7.14
N GLU A 114 -26.85 -10.29 7.32
CA GLU A 114 -27.59 -9.86 8.51
C GLU A 114 -28.97 -10.53 8.65
N SER A 115 -29.49 -11.13 7.58
CA SER A 115 -30.75 -11.91 7.60
C SER A 115 -30.53 -13.37 7.93
N GLY A 116 -29.31 -13.80 8.23
CA GLY A 116 -28.94 -15.18 8.55
C GLY A 116 -28.77 -16.09 7.33
N ARG A 117 -28.69 -15.55 6.11
CA ARG A 117 -28.49 -16.33 4.88
C ARG A 117 -27.02 -16.37 4.49
N ARG A 118 -26.53 -17.51 4.01
CA ARG A 118 -25.23 -17.62 3.34
C ARG A 118 -25.32 -17.00 1.94
N VAL A 119 -24.33 -16.19 1.59
CA VAL A 119 -24.27 -15.45 0.31
C VAL A 119 -22.88 -15.51 -0.30
N ALA A 120 -22.81 -15.72 -1.60
CA ALA A 120 -21.55 -15.85 -2.34
C ALA A 120 -21.10 -14.53 -2.99
N ASP A 121 -21.33 -13.40 -2.32
CA ASP A 121 -21.05 -12.06 -2.89
C ASP A 121 -19.64 -11.58 -2.59
N PHE A 122 -19.26 -11.45 -1.30
CA PHE A 122 -18.00 -10.86 -0.84
C PHE A 122 -17.36 -11.67 0.27
N ASN A 123 -16.07 -11.45 0.50
CA ASN A 123 -15.31 -11.96 1.62
C ASN A 123 -15.55 -13.48 1.91
N CYS A 124 -15.45 -13.93 3.14
CA CYS A 124 -15.65 -15.32 3.54
C CYS A 124 -16.25 -15.43 4.93
N CYS A 125 -16.53 -16.66 5.37
CA CYS A 125 -16.79 -16.98 6.77
C CYS A 125 -15.46 -17.38 7.45
N VAL A 126 -14.96 -16.55 8.39
CA VAL A 126 -13.67 -16.80 9.05
C VAL A 126 -13.73 -17.91 10.11
N SER A 127 -14.92 -18.41 10.47
CA SER A 127 -15.08 -19.62 11.28
C SER A 127 -15.02 -20.93 10.47
N SER A 128 -15.00 -20.82 9.13
CA SER A 128 -14.85 -21.97 8.24
C SER A 128 -13.37 -22.29 7.99
N ALA A 129 -12.84 -23.33 8.62
CA ALA A 129 -11.47 -23.77 8.37
C ALA A 129 -11.21 -24.07 6.88
N ARG A 130 -12.20 -24.63 6.17
CA ARG A 130 -12.11 -24.92 4.74
C ARG A 130 -11.99 -23.64 3.91
N ALA A 131 -12.72 -22.56 4.26
CA ALA A 131 -12.57 -21.26 3.60
C ALA A 131 -11.16 -20.71 3.79
N LEU A 132 -10.67 -20.70 5.03
CA LEU A 132 -9.32 -20.21 5.35
C LEU A 132 -8.23 -21.03 4.65
N ASP A 133 -8.36 -22.36 4.57
CA ASP A 133 -7.39 -23.21 3.88
C ASP A 133 -7.38 -22.96 2.36
N THR A 134 -8.57 -22.78 1.77
CA THR A 134 -8.69 -22.43 0.34
C THR A 134 -8.07 -21.08 0.06
N ILE A 135 -8.39 -20.06 0.84
CA ILE A 135 -7.82 -18.70 0.70
C ILE A 135 -6.30 -18.74 0.85
N ALA A 136 -5.78 -19.44 1.84
CA ALA A 136 -4.35 -19.55 2.07
C ALA A 136 -3.61 -20.25 0.93
N ALA A 137 -4.20 -21.30 0.35
CA ALA A 137 -3.64 -21.99 -0.81
C ALA A 137 -3.63 -21.11 -2.05
N GLN A 138 -4.69 -20.34 -2.29
CA GLN A 138 -4.74 -19.39 -3.41
C GLN A 138 -3.80 -18.19 -3.19
N ALA A 139 -3.68 -17.67 -1.96
CA ALA A 139 -2.72 -16.63 -1.64
C ALA A 139 -1.27 -17.08 -1.91
N LEU A 140 -0.93 -18.33 -1.55
CA LEU A 140 0.35 -18.93 -1.89
C LEU A 140 0.56 -19.03 -3.41
N PHE A 141 -0.49 -19.44 -4.16
CA PHE A 141 -0.42 -19.50 -5.62
C PHE A 141 -0.10 -18.11 -6.19
N TYR A 142 -0.83 -17.07 -5.80
CA TYR A 142 -0.55 -15.71 -6.29
C TYR A 142 0.81 -15.20 -5.84
N ALA A 143 1.24 -15.47 -4.61
CA ALA A 143 2.57 -15.09 -4.13
C ALA A 143 3.70 -15.70 -4.97
N GLN A 144 3.53 -16.91 -5.50
CA GLN A 144 4.47 -17.58 -6.38
C GLN A 144 4.50 -17.01 -7.80
N HIS A 145 3.39 -16.45 -8.29
CA HIS A 145 3.24 -15.93 -9.66
C HIS A 145 3.38 -14.41 -9.74
N LEU A 146 2.95 -13.70 -8.72
CA LEU A 146 3.12 -12.25 -8.57
C LEU A 146 4.28 -11.97 -7.60
N THR A 147 5.50 -12.05 -8.11
CA THR A 147 6.70 -11.95 -7.28
C THR A 147 6.88 -10.53 -6.73
N SER A 148 6.67 -10.37 -5.42
CA SER A 148 7.03 -9.15 -4.70
C SER A 148 8.55 -9.01 -4.62
N THR A 149 9.08 -7.79 -4.80
CA THR A 149 10.53 -7.53 -4.71
C THR A 149 10.98 -7.06 -3.32
N ASN A 150 10.05 -7.03 -2.35
CA ASN A 150 10.30 -6.54 -0.98
C ASN A 150 9.73 -7.48 0.11
N HIS A 151 9.32 -8.70 -0.25
CA HIS A 151 8.72 -9.70 0.66
C HIS A 151 7.41 -9.24 1.31
N ARG A 152 6.75 -8.21 0.78
CA ARG A 152 5.47 -7.69 1.27
C ARG A 152 4.34 -8.16 0.36
N TYR A 153 3.28 -8.70 0.96
CA TYR A 153 2.12 -9.26 0.28
C TYR A 153 0.85 -8.58 0.78
N TYR A 154 0.03 -8.07 -0.15
CA TYR A 154 -1.16 -7.28 0.12
C TYR A 154 -2.36 -7.99 -0.51
N PHE A 155 -3.03 -8.80 0.29
CA PHE A 155 -4.25 -9.52 -0.09
C PHE A 155 -5.40 -9.06 0.80
N TRP A 156 -6.02 -7.97 0.42
CA TRP A 156 -7.03 -7.30 1.21
C TRP A 156 -8.41 -7.96 1.10
N LEU A 157 -9.31 -7.65 2.04
CA LEU A 157 -10.73 -7.90 1.91
C LEU A 157 -11.29 -7.22 0.65
N ASP A 158 -12.47 -7.68 0.18
CA ASP A 158 -13.17 -7.03 -0.93
C ASP A 158 -13.54 -5.59 -0.55
N ASP A 159 -13.37 -4.65 -1.47
CA ASP A 159 -13.45 -3.21 -1.24
C ASP A 159 -14.80 -2.76 -0.68
N GLY A 160 -14.76 -2.11 0.49
CA GLY A 160 -15.97 -1.59 1.16
C GLY A 160 -17.03 -2.63 1.49
N ALA A 161 -16.71 -3.92 1.34
CA ALA A 161 -17.69 -5.00 1.37
C ALA A 161 -18.02 -5.49 2.79
N PRO A 162 -19.24 -6.04 3.00
CA PRO A 162 -19.65 -6.55 4.30
C PRO A 162 -18.89 -7.82 4.69
N ILE A 163 -18.72 -7.99 6.01
CA ILE A 163 -18.10 -9.17 6.64
C ILE A 163 -19.15 -10.23 7.03
N CYS A 164 -18.69 -11.39 7.52
CA CYS A 164 -19.57 -12.48 7.95
C CYS A 164 -20.29 -12.14 9.26
N GLN A 165 -21.61 -12.40 9.31
CA GLN A 165 -22.49 -12.18 10.45
C GLN A 165 -23.02 -13.51 11.07
N CYS A 166 -22.34 -14.66 10.83
CA CYS A 166 -22.73 -15.89 11.51
C CYS A 166 -22.47 -15.78 13.04
N PRO A 167 -23.07 -16.64 13.87
CA PRO A 167 -22.95 -16.54 15.33
C PRO A 167 -21.52 -16.45 15.84
N GLU A 168 -20.60 -17.17 15.23
CA GLU A 168 -19.18 -17.18 15.60
C GLU A 168 -18.45 -15.89 15.15
N CYS A 169 -18.75 -15.41 13.92
CA CYS A 169 -18.08 -14.25 13.33
C CYS A 169 -18.64 -12.91 13.81
N SER A 170 -19.94 -12.83 14.15
CA SER A 170 -20.62 -11.57 14.53
C SER A 170 -20.05 -10.90 15.78
N THR A 171 -19.31 -11.65 16.61
CA THR A 171 -18.61 -11.12 17.78
C THR A 171 -17.26 -10.50 17.47
N LEU A 172 -16.80 -10.58 16.22
CA LEU A 172 -15.53 -10.08 15.72
C LEU A 172 -15.74 -8.83 14.86
N SER A 173 -14.88 -7.84 15.02
CA SER A 173 -14.84 -6.67 14.13
C SER A 173 -14.35 -7.04 12.72
N ALA A 174 -14.51 -6.14 11.76
CA ALA A 174 -13.98 -6.35 10.41
C ALA A 174 -12.45 -6.49 10.41
N SER A 175 -11.75 -5.70 11.23
CA SER A 175 -10.30 -5.82 11.44
C SER A 175 -9.91 -7.19 11.98
N GLU A 176 -10.66 -7.74 12.93
CA GLU A 176 -10.39 -9.07 13.48
C GLU A 176 -10.68 -10.21 12.50
N GLN A 177 -11.73 -10.08 11.68
CA GLN A 177 -12.00 -11.06 10.64
C GLN A 177 -10.93 -11.03 9.55
N ALA A 178 -10.46 -9.83 9.14
CA ALA A 178 -9.34 -9.69 8.23
C ALA A 178 -8.08 -10.36 8.79
N LEU A 179 -7.75 -10.07 10.04
CA LEU A 179 -6.53 -10.56 10.69
C LEU A 179 -6.49 -12.10 10.83
N ILE A 180 -7.63 -12.76 11.04
CA ILE A 180 -7.72 -14.23 11.00
C ILE A 180 -7.32 -14.77 9.63
N ILE A 181 -7.78 -14.14 8.55
CA ILE A 181 -7.43 -14.52 7.18
C ILE A 181 -5.95 -14.27 6.92
N GLU A 182 -5.45 -13.10 7.28
CA GLU A 182 -4.07 -12.66 7.05
C GLU A 182 -3.05 -13.55 7.77
N ASN A 183 -3.29 -13.91 9.05
CA ASN A 183 -2.47 -14.86 9.80
C ASN A 183 -2.41 -16.22 9.08
N ARG A 184 -3.53 -16.70 8.52
CA ARG A 184 -3.58 -17.97 7.79
C ARG A 184 -2.81 -17.88 6.46
N MET A 185 -2.96 -16.77 5.71
CA MET A 185 -2.21 -16.52 4.48
C MET A 185 -0.72 -16.44 4.74
N LEU A 186 -0.29 -15.71 5.77
CA LEU A 186 1.12 -15.58 6.13
C LEU A 186 1.77 -16.94 6.38
N THR A 187 1.10 -17.82 7.12
CA THR A 187 1.59 -19.18 7.37
C THR A 187 1.83 -19.95 6.08
N ALA A 188 0.90 -19.86 5.11
CA ALA A 188 1.04 -20.53 3.83
C ALA A 188 2.14 -19.92 2.97
N ILE A 189 2.18 -18.59 2.83
CA ILE A 189 3.16 -17.88 1.99
C ILE A 189 4.58 -18.12 2.51
N ARG A 190 4.80 -18.23 3.81
CA ARG A 190 6.10 -18.55 4.43
C ARG A 190 6.62 -19.96 4.11
N THR A 191 5.83 -20.84 3.52
CA THR A 191 6.33 -22.09 2.96
C THR A 191 7.19 -21.86 1.71
N TYR A 192 6.95 -20.77 0.99
CA TYR A 192 7.65 -20.34 -0.21
C TYR A 192 8.67 -19.22 0.09
N ASP A 193 8.23 -18.13 0.71
CA ASP A 193 9.05 -16.97 1.05
C ASP A 193 9.18 -16.86 2.57
N LYS A 194 10.35 -17.20 3.12
CA LYS A 194 10.60 -17.22 4.58
C LYS A 194 10.58 -15.84 5.21
N GLU A 195 10.82 -14.78 4.42
CA GLU A 195 10.83 -13.39 4.86
C GLU A 195 9.48 -12.70 4.65
N ALA A 196 8.47 -13.44 4.16
CA ALA A 196 7.15 -12.90 3.86
C ALA A 196 6.55 -12.15 5.04
N MET A 197 6.01 -10.98 4.71
CA MET A 197 5.14 -10.17 5.56
C MET A 197 3.81 -9.96 4.83
N VAL A 198 2.70 -9.94 5.56
CA VAL A 198 1.34 -9.73 5.00
C VAL A 198 0.74 -8.46 5.58
N ALA A 199 0.15 -7.64 4.74
CA ALA A 199 -0.50 -6.40 5.13
C ALA A 199 -1.81 -6.65 5.88
N HIS A 200 -1.99 -5.95 7.01
CA HIS A 200 -3.29 -5.71 7.61
C HIS A 200 -3.78 -4.33 7.17
N LEU A 201 -4.75 -4.30 6.25
CA LEU A 201 -5.30 -3.04 5.75
C LEU A 201 -6.29 -2.45 6.75
N ALA A 202 -5.86 -1.38 7.44
CA ALA A 202 -6.75 -0.57 8.26
C ALA A 202 -7.44 0.49 7.36
N TYR A 203 -8.62 0.15 6.89
CA TYR A 203 -9.38 0.88 5.88
C TYR A 203 -10.88 0.73 6.09
N TYR A 204 -11.64 1.77 5.91
CA TYR A 204 -13.11 1.77 5.98
C TYR A 204 -13.64 1.03 7.22
N SER A 205 -14.24 -0.16 7.05
CA SER A 205 -14.80 -0.96 8.16
C SER A 205 -13.74 -1.60 9.06
N SER A 206 -12.52 -1.83 8.56
CA SER A 206 -11.38 -2.38 9.31
C SER A 206 -10.43 -1.31 9.88
N LEU A 207 -10.79 -0.02 9.80
CA LEU A 207 -9.95 1.09 10.24
C LEU A 207 -9.62 1.04 11.75
N LYS A 208 -10.53 0.50 12.57
CA LYS A 208 -10.35 0.34 14.01
C LYS A 208 -9.39 -0.81 14.33
N ALA A 209 -8.46 -0.59 15.25
CA ALA A 209 -7.49 -1.60 15.68
C ALA A 209 -8.18 -2.88 16.21
N PRO A 210 -7.61 -4.07 15.95
CA PRO A 210 -8.14 -5.33 16.48
C PRO A 210 -7.89 -5.44 17.99
N GLU A 211 -8.85 -5.97 18.75
CA GLU A 211 -8.77 -6.09 20.20
C GLU A 211 -8.58 -7.56 20.65
N LYS A 212 -9.32 -8.50 20.05
CA LYS A 212 -9.38 -9.91 20.46
C LYS A 212 -8.40 -10.79 19.69
N VAL A 213 -8.19 -10.53 18.41
CA VAL A 213 -7.27 -11.28 17.56
C VAL A 213 -5.93 -10.57 17.52
N LYS A 214 -4.83 -11.32 17.65
CA LYS A 214 -3.49 -10.78 17.59
C LYS A 214 -2.83 -11.05 16.25
N PRO A 215 -2.04 -10.09 15.71
CA PRO A 215 -1.24 -10.33 14.54
C PRO A 215 -0.12 -11.34 14.85
N GLU A 216 0.10 -12.28 13.95
CA GLU A 216 1.32 -13.10 13.93
C GLU A 216 2.53 -12.24 13.56
N GLU A 217 3.72 -12.64 14.00
CA GLU A 217 4.96 -11.97 13.61
C GLU A 217 5.12 -11.96 12.09
N GLY A 218 5.20 -10.77 11.50
CA GLY A 218 5.23 -10.54 10.05
C GLY A 218 3.92 -10.01 9.47
N ILE A 219 2.85 -9.89 10.27
CA ILE A 219 1.73 -9.04 9.88
C ILE A 219 2.11 -7.59 10.16
N PHE A 220 1.99 -6.72 9.16
CA PHE A 220 2.30 -5.29 9.29
C PHE A 220 1.07 -4.43 9.02
N LEU A 221 1.02 -3.26 9.65
CA LEU A 221 -0.04 -2.28 9.40
C LEU A 221 0.12 -1.65 8.02
N GLU A 222 -0.96 -1.62 7.27
CA GLU A 222 -1.15 -0.70 6.15
C GLU A 222 -2.35 0.20 6.47
N PHE A 223 -2.11 1.47 6.70
CA PHE A 223 -3.11 2.43 7.10
C PHE A 223 -3.55 3.28 5.92
N ALA A 224 -4.83 3.16 5.51
CA ALA A 224 -5.40 3.89 4.40
C ALA A 224 -6.57 4.78 4.86
N PRO A 225 -6.32 6.08 5.16
CA PRO A 225 -7.32 7.00 5.70
C PRO A 225 -8.28 7.52 4.61
N PHE A 226 -9.04 6.63 3.99
CA PHE A 226 -9.94 6.97 2.88
C PHE A 226 -11.00 8.03 3.25
N GLN A 227 -11.63 7.89 4.42
CA GLN A 227 -12.67 8.81 4.88
C GLN A 227 -12.05 10.01 5.62
N ARG A 228 -11.31 10.84 4.87
CA ARG A 228 -10.69 12.08 5.37
C ARG A 228 -10.89 13.23 4.39
N ARG A 229 -10.68 14.44 4.86
CA ARG A 229 -10.58 15.65 4.02
C ARG A 229 -9.15 15.77 3.50
N LEU A 230 -8.98 15.72 2.17
CA LEU A 230 -7.67 15.91 1.52
C LEU A 230 -7.32 17.39 1.31
N ASP A 231 -8.24 18.33 1.58
CA ASP A 231 -7.98 19.77 1.59
C ASP A 231 -7.49 20.27 2.95
N LYS A 232 -7.38 19.39 3.95
CA LYS A 232 -6.88 19.65 5.30
C LYS A 232 -5.85 18.60 5.71
N PRO A 233 -4.82 18.96 6.48
CA PRO A 233 -3.84 17.97 6.95
C PRO A 233 -4.47 16.93 7.89
N ILE A 234 -3.86 15.75 7.94
CA ILE A 234 -4.35 14.61 8.75
C ILE A 234 -4.40 14.97 10.25
N ASN A 235 -3.57 15.89 10.71
CA ASN A 235 -3.53 16.37 12.09
C ASN A 235 -4.49 17.56 12.37
N ASP A 236 -5.32 17.95 11.39
CA ASP A 236 -6.32 18.99 11.61
C ASP A 236 -7.40 18.50 12.59
N SER A 237 -7.44 19.11 13.77
CA SER A 237 -8.41 18.84 14.83
C SER A 237 -9.59 19.83 14.89
N ILE A 238 -9.59 20.83 14.01
CA ILE A 238 -10.51 21.98 14.07
C ILE A 238 -11.69 21.77 13.13
N SER A 239 -11.49 21.08 12.01
CA SER A 239 -12.54 20.87 11.02
C SER A 239 -13.69 20.06 11.58
N GLU A 240 -14.90 20.55 11.40
CA GLU A 240 -16.11 19.83 11.77
C GLU A 240 -16.19 18.46 11.06
N VAL A 241 -16.83 17.51 11.72
CA VAL A 241 -17.15 16.21 11.11
C VAL A 241 -18.03 16.48 9.89
N SER A 242 -17.56 16.06 8.72
CA SER A 242 -18.31 16.15 7.47
C SER A 242 -18.73 14.75 7.03
N ASP A 243 -19.62 14.66 6.05
CA ASP A 243 -20.02 13.40 5.41
C ASP A 243 -18.84 12.66 4.75
N ILE A 244 -17.70 13.35 4.53
CA ILE A 244 -16.48 12.81 3.94
C ILE A 244 -15.59 12.15 5.00
N GLY A 245 -15.79 12.43 6.29
CA GLY A 245 -14.99 11.90 7.41
C GLY A 245 -14.29 12.98 8.22
N ASN A 246 -13.49 12.55 9.19
CA ASN A 246 -12.79 13.41 10.13
C ASN A 246 -11.32 13.03 10.25
N ASN A 247 -10.42 13.97 9.96
CA ASN A 247 -8.98 13.77 9.99
C ASN A 247 -8.47 13.37 11.39
N ALA A 248 -8.96 14.04 12.44
CA ALA A 248 -8.58 13.73 13.82
C ALA A 248 -8.98 12.31 14.25
N VAL A 249 -10.12 11.83 13.78
CA VAL A 249 -10.58 10.44 14.03
C VAL A 249 -9.66 9.45 13.33
N ASN A 250 -9.31 9.69 12.07
CA ASN A 250 -8.35 8.84 11.34
C ASN A 250 -6.98 8.80 12.05
N LEU A 251 -6.48 9.96 12.50
CA LEU A 251 -5.21 10.02 13.24
C LEU A 251 -5.29 9.29 14.58
N THR A 252 -6.45 9.28 15.24
CA THR A 252 -6.69 8.50 16.47
C THR A 252 -6.61 7.00 16.17
N TYR A 253 -7.29 6.52 15.14
CA TYR A 253 -7.22 5.12 14.74
C TYR A 253 -5.81 4.69 14.32
N LEU A 254 -5.05 5.53 13.62
CA LEU A 254 -3.65 5.27 13.34
C LEU A 254 -2.84 5.04 14.64
N LYS A 255 -2.99 5.93 15.61
CA LYS A 255 -2.31 5.81 16.92
C LYS A 255 -2.70 4.54 17.68
N GLU A 256 -3.96 4.11 17.57
CA GLU A 256 -4.45 2.87 18.19
C GLU A 256 -3.87 1.63 17.48
N ASN A 257 -3.84 1.63 16.16
CA ASN A 257 -3.23 0.55 15.37
C ASN A 257 -1.73 0.41 15.65
N LEU A 258 -1.00 1.52 15.78
CA LEU A 258 0.44 1.49 16.14
C LEU A 258 0.75 0.99 17.56
N LYS A 259 -0.26 0.75 18.42
CA LYS A 259 -0.08 0.02 19.67
C LYS A 259 -0.14 -1.50 19.48
N VAL A 260 -0.68 -1.96 18.34
CA VAL A 260 -0.86 -3.38 18.01
C VAL A 260 0.19 -3.86 17.00
N PHE A 261 0.50 -3.03 16.02
CA PHE A 261 1.44 -3.35 14.93
C PHE A 261 2.76 -2.58 15.09
N PRO A 262 3.91 -3.19 14.72
CA PRO A 262 5.22 -2.51 14.78
C PRO A 262 5.26 -1.29 13.85
N VAL A 263 5.72 -0.15 14.35
CA VAL A 263 5.82 1.10 13.58
C VAL A 263 6.88 1.00 12.47
N GLU A 264 7.92 0.21 12.68
CA GLU A 264 9.05 0.02 11.76
C GLU A 264 8.61 -0.58 10.42
N THR A 265 7.60 -1.43 10.45
CA THR A 265 7.06 -2.08 9.26
C THR A 265 5.77 -1.44 8.74
N ALA A 266 5.19 -0.53 9.51
CA ALA A 266 3.94 0.14 9.14
C ALA A 266 4.09 0.95 7.84
N VAL A 267 3.05 0.91 7.02
CA VAL A 267 2.90 1.68 5.77
C VAL A 267 1.71 2.62 5.93
N VAL A 268 1.82 3.83 5.43
CA VAL A 268 0.66 4.69 5.14
C VAL A 268 0.44 4.67 3.64
N LEU A 269 -0.75 4.24 3.22
CA LEU A 269 -1.25 4.36 1.86
C LEU A 269 -2.29 5.50 1.83
N ASP A 270 -1.90 6.67 1.34
CA ASP A 270 -2.79 7.84 1.29
C ASP A 270 -3.28 8.10 -0.15
N TYR A 271 -4.00 9.18 -0.37
CA TYR A 271 -4.73 9.47 -1.62
C TYR A 271 -4.27 10.78 -2.27
N TRP A 272 -3.07 11.28 -1.97
CA TRP A 272 -2.58 12.60 -2.42
C TRP A 272 -2.50 12.74 -3.93
N LEU A 273 -2.20 11.65 -4.66
CA LEU A 273 -2.10 11.63 -6.11
C LEU A 273 -3.30 10.91 -6.78
N ASP A 274 -4.35 10.59 -6.04
CA ASP A 274 -5.48 9.81 -6.57
C ASP A 274 -6.42 10.66 -7.43
N VAL A 275 -6.19 10.62 -8.73
CA VAL A 275 -7.04 11.27 -9.72
C VAL A 275 -8.39 10.57 -9.85
N SER A 276 -8.47 9.27 -9.61
CA SER A 276 -9.74 8.53 -9.69
C SER A 276 -10.73 9.00 -8.63
N MET A 277 -10.25 9.21 -7.41
CA MET A 277 -11.04 9.77 -6.31
C MET A 277 -11.49 11.21 -6.63
N ALA A 278 -10.57 12.06 -7.10
CA ALA A 278 -10.88 13.44 -7.52
C ALA A 278 -11.92 13.46 -8.64
N SER A 279 -11.89 12.48 -9.55
CA SER A 279 -12.83 12.29 -10.65
C SER A 279 -14.12 11.57 -10.24
N ARG A 280 -14.29 11.23 -8.95
CA ARG A 280 -15.43 10.43 -8.44
C ARG A 280 -15.58 9.11 -9.20
N TRP A 281 -14.45 8.46 -9.47
CA TRP A 281 -14.34 7.17 -10.22
C TRP A 281 -14.99 7.19 -11.59
N LYS A 282 -15.00 8.35 -12.26
CA LYS A 282 -15.56 8.53 -13.62
C LYS A 282 -14.50 9.08 -14.56
N LYS A 283 -14.46 8.56 -15.78
CA LYS A 283 -13.70 9.16 -16.87
C LYS A 283 -14.63 10.04 -17.73
N PRO A 284 -14.13 11.11 -18.36
CA PRO A 284 -12.73 11.54 -18.38
C PRO A 284 -12.25 12.05 -17.01
N ALA A 285 -10.97 11.82 -16.74
CA ALA A 285 -10.34 12.26 -15.50
C ALA A 285 -10.30 13.79 -15.39
N VAL A 286 -10.45 14.33 -14.18
CA VAL A 286 -10.27 15.76 -13.90
C VAL A 286 -8.82 16.05 -13.51
N GLU A 287 -8.39 17.31 -13.58
CA GLU A 287 -7.07 17.72 -13.07
C GLU A 287 -6.96 17.44 -11.56
N LEU A 288 -5.83 16.88 -11.13
CA LEU A 288 -5.57 16.60 -9.72
C LEU A 288 -5.62 17.90 -8.90
N PRO A 289 -6.47 17.98 -7.85
CA PRO A 289 -6.51 19.14 -6.96
C PRO A 289 -5.35 19.12 -5.96
N TRP A 290 -4.10 19.22 -6.46
CA TRP A 290 -2.90 19.13 -5.65
C TRP A 290 -2.81 20.21 -4.58
N ASN A 291 -2.56 19.81 -3.34
CA ASN A 291 -2.31 20.69 -2.21
C ASN A 291 -0.98 20.31 -1.52
N GLY A 292 0.12 20.90 -1.99
CA GLY A 292 1.46 20.61 -1.49
C GLY A 292 1.67 20.96 -0.01
N ASP A 293 0.96 21.94 0.55
CA ASP A 293 1.08 22.31 1.97
C ASP A 293 0.42 21.26 2.87
N VAL A 294 -0.76 20.78 2.50
CA VAL A 294 -1.43 19.66 3.18
C VAL A 294 -0.57 18.42 3.12
N PHE A 295 -0.11 18.05 1.92
CA PHE A 295 0.75 16.89 1.72
C PHE A 295 2.02 16.94 2.60
N ARG A 296 2.72 18.07 2.62
CA ARG A 296 3.92 18.21 3.47
C ARG A 296 3.61 18.07 4.95
N SER A 297 2.50 18.65 5.41
CA SER A 297 2.04 18.51 6.79
C SER A 297 1.69 17.08 7.17
N ASP A 298 1.06 16.33 6.26
CA ASP A 298 0.74 14.92 6.47
C ASP A 298 2.01 14.08 6.60
N VAL A 299 2.93 14.23 5.65
CA VAL A 299 4.22 13.53 5.63
C VAL A 299 5.04 13.84 6.91
N ASP A 300 5.05 15.11 7.36
CA ASP A 300 5.69 15.50 8.63
C ASP A 300 5.03 14.83 9.83
N THR A 301 3.70 14.73 9.84
CA THR A 301 2.94 14.07 10.91
C THR A 301 3.27 12.59 10.98
N TYR A 302 3.29 11.88 9.84
CA TYR A 302 3.64 10.46 9.79
C TYR A 302 5.11 10.20 10.17
N ALA A 303 6.02 11.06 9.70
CA ALA A 303 7.44 10.98 10.09
C ALA A 303 7.63 11.19 11.59
N ALA A 304 6.93 12.16 12.20
CA ALA A 304 6.98 12.40 13.65
C ALA A 304 6.44 11.23 14.48
N MET A 305 5.59 10.38 13.90
CA MET A 305 5.11 9.14 14.51
C MET A 305 6.07 7.96 14.32
N GLY A 306 7.17 8.13 13.58
CA GLY A 306 8.17 7.09 13.31
C GLY A 306 7.88 6.22 12.10
N ILE A 307 6.83 6.51 11.33
CA ILE A 307 6.49 5.75 10.12
C ILE A 307 7.51 6.05 9.02
N ARG A 308 8.10 5.00 8.47
CA ARG A 308 9.18 5.08 7.47
C ARG A 308 8.76 4.65 6.07
N ASN A 309 7.51 4.22 5.91
CA ASN A 309 6.99 3.71 4.63
C ASN A 309 5.72 4.49 4.27
N VAL A 310 5.75 5.16 3.11
CA VAL A 310 4.62 5.92 2.60
C VAL A 310 4.38 5.59 1.14
N THR A 311 3.13 5.38 0.80
CA THR A 311 2.64 5.18 -0.57
C THR A 311 1.42 6.08 -0.79
N THR A 312 1.03 6.26 -2.04
CA THR A 312 -0.18 6.98 -2.42
C THR A 312 -0.82 6.32 -3.62
N PHE A 313 -2.14 6.24 -3.67
CA PHE A 313 -2.80 5.97 -4.93
C PHE A 313 -2.48 7.06 -5.95
N ALA A 314 -2.27 6.64 -7.20
CA ALA A 314 -2.07 7.51 -8.37
C ALA A 314 -2.92 7.00 -9.56
N VAL A 315 -4.10 6.45 -9.26
CA VAL A 315 -5.01 5.84 -10.22
C VAL A 315 -5.63 6.90 -11.15
N TYR A 316 -5.79 6.58 -12.41
CA TYR A 316 -6.15 7.44 -13.55
C TYR A 316 -5.03 8.37 -14.05
N MET A 317 -3.81 8.24 -13.56
CA MET A 317 -2.64 8.92 -14.12
C MET A 317 -2.05 8.13 -15.30
N ASP A 318 -2.86 7.91 -16.31
CA ASP A 318 -2.52 7.25 -17.58
C ASP A 318 -1.95 8.24 -18.62
N SER A 319 -1.58 7.75 -19.79
CA SER A 319 -1.04 8.60 -20.86
C SER A 319 -2.01 9.68 -21.32
N THR A 320 -3.32 9.41 -21.29
CA THR A 320 -4.38 10.38 -21.65
C THR A 320 -4.44 11.50 -20.63
N TYR A 321 -4.31 11.16 -19.34
CA TYR A 321 -4.24 12.15 -18.26
C TYR A 321 -3.06 13.09 -18.44
N PHE A 322 -1.85 12.57 -18.64
CA PHE A 322 -0.65 13.39 -18.84
C PHE A 322 -0.67 14.22 -20.13
N ALA A 323 -1.33 13.74 -21.19
CA ALA A 323 -1.53 14.50 -22.41
C ALA A 323 -2.52 15.67 -22.20
N THR A 324 -3.55 15.47 -21.37
CA THR A 324 -4.57 16.48 -21.06
C THR A 324 -4.06 17.53 -20.06
N TYR A 325 -3.29 17.08 -19.04
CA TYR A 325 -2.76 17.90 -17.96
C TYR A 325 -1.22 17.76 -17.90
N PRO A 326 -0.49 18.45 -18.80
CA PRO A 326 0.96 18.26 -18.96
C PRO A 326 1.81 18.84 -17.82
N ARG A 327 1.24 19.64 -16.92
CA ARG A 327 1.97 20.15 -15.76
C ARG A 327 2.03 19.08 -14.68
N THR A 328 3.24 18.62 -14.36
CA THR A 328 3.51 17.53 -13.42
C THR A 328 4.42 17.95 -12.26
N ASP A 329 4.48 19.25 -11.94
CA ASP A 329 5.32 19.77 -10.86
C ASP A 329 4.98 19.14 -9.50
N TYR A 330 3.72 18.74 -9.29
CA TYR A 330 3.29 18.02 -8.11
C TYR A 330 4.03 16.68 -7.89
N LEU A 331 4.45 15.99 -8.96
CA LEU A 331 5.26 14.76 -8.83
C LEU A 331 6.64 15.08 -8.26
N LYS A 332 7.25 16.18 -8.69
CA LYS A 332 8.54 16.64 -8.13
C LYS A 332 8.39 17.07 -6.68
N GLU A 333 7.30 17.78 -6.34
CA GLU A 333 7.02 18.17 -4.97
C GLU A 333 6.77 16.94 -4.08
N TYR A 334 6.01 15.96 -4.56
CA TYR A 334 5.82 14.68 -3.89
C TYR A 334 7.16 14.01 -3.61
N GLY A 335 7.94 13.77 -4.65
CA GLY A 335 9.25 13.12 -4.55
C GLY A 335 10.21 13.88 -3.62
N ALA A 336 10.31 15.20 -3.72
CA ALA A 336 11.20 16.00 -2.88
C ALA A 336 10.84 15.89 -1.39
N ALA A 337 9.55 15.86 -1.04
CA ALA A 337 9.13 15.80 0.36
C ALA A 337 9.38 14.42 1.00
N ILE A 338 9.25 13.33 0.24
CA ILE A 338 9.47 11.98 0.76
C ILE A 338 10.94 11.53 0.70
N ASN A 339 11.81 12.27 0.00
CA ASN A 339 13.25 11.98 -0.11
C ASN A 339 14.15 12.80 0.86
N ARG A 340 13.58 13.56 1.78
CA ARG A 340 14.31 14.38 2.77
C ARG A 340 14.81 13.61 4.01
#